data_f0d7c0e4712542197add84886bd333b9
#
_entry.id   f0d7c0e4712542197add84886bd333b9
#
_cell.length_a   1.000
_cell.length_b   1.000
_cell.length_c   1.000
_cell.angle_alpha   90.00
_cell.angle_beta   90.00
_cell.angle_gamma   90.00
#
_symmetry.space_group_name_H-M   'P 1'
#
loop_
_entity.id
_entity.type
_entity.pdbx_description
1 polymer ?
#
loop_
_entity_poly.entity_id
_entity_poly.type
_entity_poly.pdbx_seq_one_letter_code
_entity_poly.pdbx_strand_id
1 'polypeptide(L)'
;LAGCEAAWQAIRLGADVTLYEMKPKRYSAAHSSQGLCELVCSNSLKSESVENGGGLLKEEMRLLSSLVMEAADFSRVPAGKALAVDRVIFSSFVTERLVNSGVKIIREEVIDIPEARPLVIATGPLTSEGFSEKLALILGAENLWFYDAMAPVVYKDSVDFSVAFMAARYNKGGADYINCPMNKVEYD
;
A
#
# COMPACT_ATOMS: atom_id res chain seq x y z
N LEU A 1 1.88 -0.82 4.39
CA LEU A 1 3.14 -1.15 3.70
C LEU A 1 4.35 -0.91 4.59
N ALA A 2 4.65 0.33 4.98
CA ALA A 2 5.86 0.67 5.73
C ALA A 2 5.98 -0.07 7.08
N GLY A 3 4.90 -0.21 7.85
CA GLY A 3 4.92 -0.95 9.12
C GLY A 3 5.20 -2.44 8.94
N CYS A 4 4.68 -3.06 7.90
CA CYS A 4 4.94 -4.46 7.58
C CYS A 4 6.39 -4.67 7.13
N GLU A 5 6.93 -3.77 6.33
CA GLU A 5 8.35 -3.81 5.93
C GLU A 5 9.26 -3.62 7.14
N ALA A 6 8.98 -2.65 8.02
CA ALA A 6 9.74 -2.43 9.24
C ALA A 6 9.73 -3.67 10.16
N ALA A 7 8.55 -4.28 10.35
CA ALA A 7 8.42 -5.50 11.15
C ALA A 7 9.21 -6.66 10.54
N TRP A 8 9.15 -6.84 9.21
CA TRP A 8 9.92 -7.85 8.50
C TRP A 8 11.42 -7.67 8.65
N GLN A 9 11.93 -6.47 8.46
CA GLN A 9 13.37 -6.22 8.57
C GLN A 9 13.84 -6.36 10.02
N ALA A 10 13.06 -5.88 11.00
CA ALA A 10 13.41 -5.99 12.41
C ALA A 10 13.49 -7.46 12.88
N ILE A 11 12.50 -8.30 12.54
CA ILE A 11 12.52 -9.73 12.94
C ILE A 11 13.68 -10.48 12.28
N ARG A 12 14.03 -10.16 11.03
CA ARG A 12 15.18 -10.75 10.34
C ARG A 12 16.52 -10.39 10.99
N LEU A 13 16.59 -9.24 11.62
CA LEU A 13 17.76 -8.81 12.41
C LEU A 13 17.77 -9.33 13.85
N GLY A 14 16.82 -10.22 14.19
CA GLY A 14 16.75 -10.88 15.48
C GLY A 14 16.04 -10.08 16.58
N ALA A 15 15.33 -9.00 16.23
CA ALA A 15 14.53 -8.27 17.20
C ALA A 15 13.24 -9.02 17.58
N ASP A 16 12.76 -8.84 18.81
CA ASP A 16 11.41 -9.25 19.20
C ASP A 16 10.41 -8.17 18.74
N VAL A 17 9.50 -8.52 17.84
CA VAL A 17 8.65 -7.57 17.14
C VAL A 17 7.18 -7.79 17.46
N THR A 18 6.51 -6.73 17.91
CA THR A 18 5.05 -6.68 18.02
C THR A 18 4.49 -5.68 16.99
N LEU A 19 3.63 -6.16 16.09
CA LEU A 19 2.94 -5.37 15.07
C LEU A 19 1.47 -5.19 15.47
N TYR A 20 1.03 -3.94 15.61
CA TYR A 20 -0.37 -3.61 15.84
C TYR A 20 -1.07 -3.28 14.52
N GLU A 21 -2.24 -3.84 14.31
CA GLU A 21 -3.10 -3.58 13.16
C GLU A 21 -4.56 -3.51 13.64
N MET A 22 -5.24 -2.41 13.38
CA MET A 22 -6.62 -2.22 13.85
C MET A 22 -7.65 -3.14 13.20
N LYS A 23 -7.39 -3.60 11.96
CA LYS A 23 -8.28 -4.54 11.27
C LYS A 23 -8.15 -5.95 11.84
N PRO A 24 -9.22 -6.73 11.92
CA PRO A 24 -10.58 -6.45 11.46
C PRO A 24 -11.49 -5.76 12.50
N LYS A 25 -10.99 -5.39 13.69
CA LYS A 25 -11.84 -4.78 14.74
C LYS A 25 -12.33 -3.39 14.33
N ARG A 26 -11.49 -2.63 13.63
CA ARG A 26 -11.83 -1.32 13.08
C ARG A 26 -11.26 -1.18 11.65
N TYR A 27 -12.04 -0.55 10.79
CA TYR A 27 -11.63 -0.24 9.42
C TYR A 27 -11.61 1.28 9.22
N SER A 28 -10.69 1.76 8.38
CA SER A 28 -10.80 3.11 7.84
C SER A 28 -11.84 3.13 6.71
N ALA A 29 -12.20 4.33 6.23
CA ALA A 29 -13.16 4.48 5.14
C ALA A 29 -12.72 3.79 3.82
N ALA A 30 -11.42 3.54 3.64
CA ALA A 30 -10.87 2.97 2.41
C ALA A 30 -10.53 1.47 2.51
N HIS A 31 -10.40 0.92 3.72
CA HIS A 31 -10.03 -0.47 3.91
C HIS A 31 -11.27 -1.38 3.99
N SER A 32 -11.22 -2.53 3.35
CA SER A 32 -12.30 -3.54 3.32
C SER A 32 -11.80 -4.95 3.62
N SER A 33 -10.51 -5.21 3.51
CA SER A 33 -9.88 -6.51 3.74
C SER A 33 -9.31 -6.62 5.14
N GLN A 34 -9.30 -7.83 5.70
CA GLN A 34 -8.63 -8.14 6.97
C GLN A 34 -7.11 -8.26 6.81
N GLY A 35 -6.62 -8.41 5.58
CA GLY A 35 -5.21 -8.59 5.27
C GLY A 35 -4.34 -7.39 5.65
N LEU A 36 -3.06 -7.65 5.88
CA LEU A 36 -2.05 -6.61 6.01
C LEU A 36 -1.71 -6.04 4.63
N CYS A 37 -1.14 -4.85 4.57
CA CYS A 37 -0.71 -4.20 3.32
C CYS A 37 -1.80 -4.07 2.25
N GLU A 38 -3.06 -3.88 2.62
CA GLU A 38 -4.13 -3.61 1.68
C GLU A 38 -3.85 -2.33 0.89
N LEU A 39 -3.84 -2.42 -0.44
CA LEU A 39 -3.64 -1.28 -1.34
C LEU A 39 -4.98 -0.59 -1.58
N VAL A 40 -5.14 0.63 -1.09
CA VAL A 40 -6.41 1.38 -1.13
C VAL A 40 -6.47 2.49 -2.17
N CYS A 41 -5.31 3.01 -2.62
CA CYS A 41 -5.26 4.06 -3.63
C CYS A 41 -5.15 3.47 -5.04
N SER A 42 -4.07 2.76 -5.29
CA SER A 42 -3.76 2.17 -6.60
C SER A 42 -3.03 0.85 -6.40
N ASN A 43 -3.21 -0.07 -7.34
CA ASN A 43 -2.42 -1.29 -7.40
C ASN A 43 -1.10 -1.13 -8.19
N SER A 44 -0.81 0.08 -8.66
CA SER A 44 0.45 0.40 -9.32
C SER A 44 1.47 0.97 -8.34
N LEU A 45 2.62 0.33 -8.26
CA LEU A 45 3.79 0.79 -7.51
C LEU A 45 4.70 1.69 -8.38
N LYS A 46 4.16 2.30 -9.44
CA LYS A 46 4.83 3.20 -10.38
C LYS A 46 5.91 2.50 -11.23
N SER A 47 6.76 3.30 -11.88
CA SER A 47 7.77 2.79 -12.80
C SER A 47 8.76 1.83 -12.16
N GLU A 48 9.19 0.85 -12.95
CA GLU A 48 10.18 -0.17 -12.61
C GLU A 48 11.55 0.10 -13.26
N SER A 49 11.64 1.08 -14.17
CA SER A 49 12.89 1.41 -14.82
C SER A 49 13.89 2.01 -13.84
N VAL A 50 15.08 1.41 -13.76
CA VAL A 50 16.22 1.91 -12.96
C VAL A 50 16.75 3.25 -13.45
N GLU A 51 16.34 3.70 -14.64
CA GLU A 51 16.68 5.02 -15.18
C GLU A 51 15.96 6.16 -14.46
N ASN A 52 15.02 5.86 -13.57
CA ASN A 52 14.34 6.84 -12.74
C ASN A 52 14.38 6.44 -11.27
N GLY A 53 14.27 7.44 -10.38
CA GLY A 53 14.44 7.25 -8.95
C GLY A 53 13.48 6.23 -8.34
N GLY A 54 12.24 6.11 -8.87
CA GLY A 54 11.27 5.15 -8.37
C GLY A 54 11.62 3.69 -8.69
N GLY A 55 12.21 3.43 -9.84
CA GLY A 55 12.71 2.10 -10.21
C GLY A 55 14.01 1.75 -9.50
N LEU A 56 14.93 2.72 -9.41
CA LEU A 56 16.19 2.54 -8.69
C LEU A 56 15.93 2.19 -7.21
N LEU A 57 15.04 2.92 -6.52
CA LEU A 57 14.66 2.62 -5.14
C LEU A 57 14.11 1.20 -4.97
N LYS A 58 13.30 0.73 -5.91
CA LYS A 58 12.78 -0.65 -5.87
C LYS A 58 13.89 -1.70 -5.97
N GLU A 59 14.88 -1.44 -6.81
CA GLU A 59 16.02 -2.33 -6.95
C GLU A 59 16.88 -2.34 -5.67
N GLU A 60 17.12 -1.20 -5.07
CA GLU A 60 17.78 -1.10 -3.77
C GLU A 60 17.00 -1.86 -2.68
N MET A 61 15.67 -1.74 -2.66
CA MET A 61 14.82 -2.50 -1.74
C MET A 61 14.91 -4.02 -1.99
N ARG A 62 15.00 -4.49 -3.25
CA ARG A 62 15.22 -5.91 -3.57
C ARG A 62 16.55 -6.42 -3.01
N LEU A 63 17.62 -5.65 -3.16
CA LEU A 63 18.93 -5.97 -2.59
C LEU A 63 18.89 -6.07 -1.06
N LEU A 64 18.03 -5.31 -0.41
CA LEU A 64 17.77 -5.37 1.03
C LEU A 64 16.78 -6.49 1.44
N SER A 65 16.35 -7.33 0.49
CA SER A 65 15.38 -8.41 0.70
C SER A 65 14.05 -7.90 1.29
N SER A 66 13.52 -6.84 0.68
CA SER A 66 12.23 -6.23 1.05
C SER A 66 11.07 -7.20 0.86
N LEU A 67 10.26 -7.36 1.90
CA LEU A 67 9.02 -8.12 1.85
C LEU A 67 8.02 -7.52 0.85
N VAL A 68 7.92 -6.20 0.83
CA VAL A 68 7.02 -5.49 -0.10
C VAL A 68 7.42 -5.75 -1.55
N MET A 69 8.72 -5.80 -1.85
CA MET A 69 9.18 -6.08 -3.21
C MET A 69 9.00 -7.55 -3.58
N GLU A 70 9.27 -8.48 -2.67
CA GLU A 70 9.01 -9.91 -2.89
C GLU A 70 7.52 -10.16 -3.19
N ALA A 71 6.63 -9.57 -2.41
CA ALA A 71 5.19 -9.65 -2.63
C ALA A 71 4.75 -9.02 -3.96
N ALA A 72 5.35 -7.88 -4.33
CA ALA A 72 5.06 -7.20 -5.58
C ALA A 72 5.47 -8.00 -6.80
N ASP A 73 6.65 -8.61 -6.76
CA ASP A 73 7.16 -9.45 -7.84
C ASP A 73 6.32 -10.74 -7.98
N PHE A 74 5.86 -11.32 -6.85
CA PHE A 74 5.01 -12.50 -6.84
C PHE A 74 3.59 -12.23 -7.37
N SER A 75 3.03 -11.06 -7.08
CA SER A 75 1.65 -10.68 -7.44
C SER A 75 1.54 -9.80 -8.69
N ARG A 76 2.59 -9.71 -9.47
CA ARG A 76 2.70 -8.86 -10.66
C ARG A 76 1.59 -9.13 -11.67
N VAL A 77 1.04 -8.04 -12.21
CA VAL A 77 0.14 -8.05 -13.38
C VAL A 77 0.68 -7.17 -14.50
N PRO A 78 0.33 -7.44 -15.77
CA PRO A 78 0.81 -6.63 -16.89
C PRO A 78 0.39 -5.16 -16.77
N ALA A 79 1.36 -4.23 -16.88
CA ALA A 79 1.14 -2.79 -16.79
C ALA A 79 2.24 -1.98 -17.52
N GLY A 80 2.69 -2.44 -18.66
CA GLY A 80 3.73 -1.78 -19.45
C GLY A 80 5.05 -1.66 -18.69
N LYS A 81 5.50 -0.42 -18.42
CA LYS A 81 6.72 -0.14 -17.66
C LYS A 81 6.49 0.09 -16.15
N ALA A 82 5.27 -0.05 -15.69
CA ALA A 82 4.95 0.07 -14.27
C ALA A 82 4.93 -1.31 -13.60
N LEU A 83 5.30 -1.36 -12.33
CA LEU A 83 5.07 -2.50 -11.47
C LEU A 83 3.65 -2.39 -10.92
N ALA A 84 2.72 -3.14 -11.49
CA ALA A 84 1.36 -3.27 -10.97
C ALA A 84 1.16 -4.67 -10.40
N VAL A 85 0.27 -4.78 -9.42
CA VAL A 85 0.06 -6.02 -8.68
C VAL A 85 -1.42 -6.36 -8.56
N ASP A 86 -1.73 -7.65 -8.45
CA ASP A 86 -3.00 -8.09 -7.90
C ASP A 86 -3.02 -7.78 -6.40
N ARG A 87 -3.92 -6.88 -5.97
CA ARG A 87 -3.96 -6.39 -4.58
C ARG A 87 -4.33 -7.46 -3.56
N VAL A 88 -5.11 -8.46 -3.97
CA VAL A 88 -5.53 -9.56 -3.09
C VAL A 88 -4.37 -10.51 -2.87
N ILE A 89 -3.72 -10.93 -3.94
CA ILE A 89 -2.53 -11.80 -3.89
C ILE A 89 -1.40 -11.12 -3.12
N PHE A 90 -1.16 -9.83 -3.40
CA PHE A 90 -0.15 -9.03 -2.70
C PHE A 90 -0.37 -8.98 -1.17
N SER A 91 -1.59 -8.62 -0.75
CA SER A 91 -1.94 -8.54 0.67
C SER A 91 -1.88 -9.90 1.37
N SER A 92 -2.35 -10.96 0.71
CA SER A 92 -2.29 -12.33 1.23
C SER A 92 -0.87 -12.80 1.43
N PHE A 93 0.01 -12.57 0.44
CA PHE A 93 1.43 -12.93 0.53
C PHE A 93 2.13 -12.26 1.73
N VAL A 94 1.97 -10.93 1.86
CA VAL A 94 2.57 -10.19 2.98
C VAL A 94 2.03 -10.68 4.33
N THR A 95 0.71 -10.92 4.40
CA THR A 95 0.08 -11.40 5.63
C THR A 95 0.62 -12.76 6.05
N GLU A 96 0.69 -13.70 5.12
CA GLU A 96 1.21 -15.05 5.37
C GLU A 96 2.68 -15.04 5.78
N ARG A 97 3.51 -14.26 5.10
CA ARG A 97 4.94 -14.13 5.44
C ARG A 97 5.15 -13.60 6.86
N LEU A 98 4.41 -12.57 7.26
CA LEU A 98 4.52 -12.00 8.60
C LEU A 98 3.98 -12.93 9.68
N VAL A 99 2.86 -13.61 9.44
CA VAL A 99 2.32 -14.60 10.38
C VAL A 99 3.34 -15.73 10.63
N ASN A 100 4.04 -16.18 9.58
CA ASN A 100 5.00 -17.26 9.67
C ASN A 100 6.40 -16.84 10.12
N SER A 101 6.68 -15.54 10.24
CA SER A 101 8.01 -15.01 10.58
C SER A 101 8.34 -14.99 12.08
N GLY A 102 7.33 -15.19 12.94
CA GLY A 102 7.48 -15.03 14.39
C GLY A 102 7.12 -13.62 14.91
N VAL A 103 6.72 -12.70 14.04
CA VAL A 103 6.19 -11.38 14.44
C VAL A 103 4.89 -11.58 15.23
N LYS A 104 4.81 -11.01 16.43
CA LYS A 104 3.58 -11.02 17.23
C LYS A 104 2.61 -9.99 16.66
N ILE A 105 1.55 -10.46 15.99
CA ILE A 105 0.53 -9.58 15.39
C ILE A 105 -0.62 -9.42 16.37
N ILE A 106 -0.87 -8.20 16.83
CA ILE A 106 -1.99 -7.84 17.69
C ILE A 106 -3.02 -7.08 16.85
N ARG A 107 -4.20 -7.67 16.70
CA ARG A 107 -5.33 -7.10 15.97
C ARG A 107 -6.14 -6.19 16.88
N GLU A 108 -5.64 -4.96 17.04
CA GLU A 108 -6.23 -3.96 17.94
C GLU A 108 -5.91 -2.54 17.48
N GLU A 109 -6.86 -1.63 17.67
CA GLU A 109 -6.60 -0.21 17.47
C GLU A 109 -5.74 0.33 18.62
N VAL A 110 -4.66 1.00 18.28
CA VAL A 110 -3.82 1.73 19.23
C VAL A 110 -4.30 3.17 19.25
N ILE A 111 -4.72 3.65 20.43
CA ILE A 111 -5.19 5.02 20.64
C ILE A 111 -4.20 5.85 21.47
N ASP A 112 -3.29 5.21 22.18
CA ASP A 112 -2.20 5.84 22.93
C ASP A 112 -0.85 5.31 22.45
N ILE A 113 0.20 6.12 22.56
CA ILE A 113 1.55 5.71 22.14
C ILE A 113 2.11 4.70 23.15
N PRO A 114 2.43 3.46 22.71
CA PRO A 114 3.05 2.46 23.55
C PRO A 114 4.38 2.97 24.16
N GLU A 115 4.67 2.57 25.38
CA GLU A 115 5.94 2.93 26.06
C GLU A 115 7.14 2.15 25.52
N ALA A 116 6.91 0.98 24.90
CA ALA A 116 7.97 0.14 24.34
C ALA A 116 8.86 0.90 23.34
N ARG A 117 10.16 0.66 23.41
CA ARG A 117 11.16 1.28 22.52
C ARG A 117 12.14 0.23 22.00
N PRO A 118 12.60 0.35 20.75
CA PRO A 118 12.23 1.37 19.77
C PRO A 118 10.77 1.21 19.25
N LEU A 119 10.16 2.31 18.83
CA LEU A 119 8.80 2.35 18.29
C LEU A 119 8.78 2.93 16.89
N VAL A 120 8.10 2.26 15.97
CA VAL A 120 7.84 2.73 14.60
C VAL A 120 6.36 3.00 14.44
N ILE A 121 5.98 4.24 14.10
CA ILE A 121 4.61 4.64 13.78
C ILE A 121 4.48 4.70 12.26
N ALA A 122 3.70 3.82 11.68
CA ALA A 122 3.53 3.65 10.24
C ALA A 122 2.06 3.44 9.85
N THR A 123 1.17 4.18 10.49
CA THR A 123 -0.29 4.08 10.33
C THR A 123 -0.79 4.65 9.00
N GLY A 124 0.04 5.44 8.30
CA GLY A 124 -0.27 5.97 6.98
C GLY A 124 -1.27 7.14 7.01
N PRO A 125 -1.82 7.50 5.84
CA PRO A 125 -2.69 8.68 5.71
C PRO A 125 -4.09 8.49 6.31
N LEU A 126 -4.49 7.25 6.60
CA LEU A 126 -5.80 6.91 7.16
C LEU A 126 -5.68 6.47 8.64
N THR A 127 -4.82 7.16 9.39
CA THR A 127 -4.68 6.99 10.83
C THR A 127 -6.02 7.24 11.54
N SER A 128 -6.34 6.43 12.53
CA SER A 128 -7.59 6.61 13.28
C SER A 128 -7.62 7.95 14.01
N GLU A 129 -8.81 8.49 14.19
CA GLU A 129 -9.02 9.81 14.78
C GLU A 129 -8.37 9.93 16.16
N GLY A 130 -8.65 8.97 17.07
CA GLY A 130 -8.08 8.99 18.43
C GLY A 130 -6.54 8.95 18.44
N PHE A 131 -5.92 8.18 17.54
CA PHE A 131 -4.47 8.14 17.45
C PHE A 131 -3.89 9.40 16.80
N SER A 132 -4.61 9.98 15.82
CA SER A 132 -4.21 11.26 15.19
C SER A 132 -4.19 12.41 16.18
N GLU A 133 -5.19 12.49 17.08
CA GLU A 133 -5.24 13.49 18.16
C GLU A 133 -4.03 13.36 19.09
N LYS A 134 -3.68 12.12 19.48
CA LYS A 134 -2.49 11.88 20.31
C LYS A 134 -1.19 12.27 19.64
N LEU A 135 -1.05 11.99 18.35
CA LEU A 135 0.12 12.40 17.56
C LEU A 135 0.21 13.92 17.47
N ALA A 136 -0.90 14.62 17.25
CA ALA A 136 -0.96 16.08 17.20
C ALA A 136 -0.49 16.71 18.51
N LEU A 137 -0.92 16.18 19.64
CA LEU A 137 -0.49 16.66 20.97
C LEU A 137 1.03 16.52 21.17
N ILE A 138 1.65 15.46 20.69
CA ILE A 138 3.09 15.21 20.88
C ILE A 138 3.92 16.04 19.92
N LEU A 139 3.46 16.17 18.67
CA LEU A 139 4.18 16.94 17.65
C LEU A 139 4.00 18.44 17.81
N GLY A 140 3.09 18.89 18.67
CA GLY A 140 2.75 20.32 18.81
C GLY A 140 2.18 20.90 17.51
N ALA A 141 1.68 20.05 16.62
CA ALA A 141 1.18 20.47 15.32
C ALA A 141 -0.31 20.79 15.42
N GLU A 142 -0.68 22.04 15.16
CA GLU A 142 -2.09 22.44 15.05
C GLU A 142 -2.79 21.79 13.84
N ASN A 143 -2.01 21.21 12.88
CA ASN A 143 -2.52 20.67 11.63
C ASN A 143 -1.75 19.41 11.21
N LEU A 144 -2.24 18.24 11.58
CA LEU A 144 -1.91 17.00 10.89
C LEU A 144 -2.90 16.82 9.73
N TRP A 145 -2.45 17.13 8.52
CA TRP A 145 -3.27 16.94 7.32
C TRP A 145 -3.06 15.55 6.75
N PHE A 146 -4.10 14.75 6.78
CA PHE A 146 -4.13 13.48 6.08
C PHE A 146 -4.92 13.66 4.79
N TYR A 147 -4.25 13.48 3.65
CA TYR A 147 -4.93 13.48 2.35
C TYR A 147 -5.48 12.08 2.08
N ASP A 148 -6.77 12.02 1.81
CA ASP A 148 -7.37 10.83 1.24
C ASP A 148 -7.03 10.78 -0.26
N ALA A 149 -6.18 9.83 -0.61
CA ALA A 149 -5.74 9.59 -1.98
C ALA A 149 -6.47 8.40 -2.62
N MET A 150 -7.72 8.14 -2.23
CA MET A 150 -8.51 7.07 -2.82
C MET A 150 -8.73 7.33 -4.31
N ALA A 151 -8.20 6.45 -5.15
CA ALA A 151 -8.58 6.42 -6.55
C ALA A 151 -9.92 5.68 -6.69
N PRO A 152 -10.84 6.15 -7.55
CA PRO A 152 -12.05 5.40 -7.86
C PRO A 152 -11.68 4.04 -8.44
N VAL A 153 -12.29 2.98 -7.89
CA VAL A 153 -12.11 1.60 -8.36
C VAL A 153 -13.44 1.11 -8.88
N VAL A 154 -13.47 0.64 -10.12
CA VAL A 154 -14.64 0.09 -10.77
C VAL A 154 -14.43 -1.37 -11.11
N TYR A 155 -15.50 -2.15 -11.19
CA TYR A 155 -15.44 -3.51 -11.69
C TYR A 155 -15.18 -3.50 -13.19
N LYS A 156 -14.32 -4.41 -13.68
CA LYS A 156 -14.03 -4.53 -15.11
C LYS A 156 -15.30 -4.74 -15.94
N ASP A 157 -16.24 -5.50 -15.41
CA ASP A 157 -17.51 -5.83 -16.07
C ASP A 157 -18.47 -4.63 -16.16
N SER A 158 -18.20 -3.55 -15.40
CA SER A 158 -18.96 -2.29 -15.48
C SER A 158 -18.39 -1.31 -16.52
N VAL A 159 -17.27 -1.66 -17.16
CA VAL A 159 -16.65 -0.80 -18.17
C VAL A 159 -17.31 -1.02 -19.53
N ASP A 160 -17.83 0.04 -20.13
CA ASP A 160 -18.37 0.01 -21.48
C ASP A 160 -17.25 0.04 -22.53
N PHE A 161 -16.91 -1.11 -23.06
CA PHE A 161 -15.92 -1.25 -24.12
C PHE A 161 -16.39 -0.80 -25.51
N SER A 162 -17.61 -0.28 -25.66
CA SER A 162 -18.00 0.44 -26.88
C SER A 162 -17.38 1.84 -26.95
N VAL A 163 -17.00 2.39 -25.79
CA VAL A 163 -16.38 3.72 -25.64
C VAL A 163 -14.94 3.59 -25.15
N ALA A 164 -14.70 2.76 -24.13
CA ALA A 164 -13.37 2.48 -23.59
C ALA A 164 -12.59 1.52 -24.49
N PHE A 165 -11.27 1.65 -24.52
CA PHE A 165 -10.39 0.83 -25.35
C PHE A 165 -9.08 0.48 -24.64
N MET A 166 -8.47 -0.64 -25.06
CA MET A 166 -7.17 -1.06 -24.55
C MET A 166 -6.05 -0.36 -25.31
N ALA A 167 -5.11 0.26 -24.61
CA ALA A 167 -3.92 0.86 -25.21
C ALA A 167 -2.74 0.91 -24.26
N ALA A 168 -1.55 1.08 -24.82
CA ALA A 168 -0.34 1.40 -24.06
C ALA A 168 -0.30 2.87 -23.67
N ARG A 169 0.14 3.18 -22.47
CA ARG A 169 0.41 4.55 -22.07
C ARG A 169 1.59 5.10 -22.85
N TYR A 170 1.41 6.23 -23.55
CA TYR A 170 2.42 6.85 -24.42
C TYR A 170 2.95 5.92 -25.53
N ASN A 171 2.15 4.97 -26.01
CA ASN A 171 2.55 3.97 -27.01
C ASN A 171 3.82 3.17 -26.62
N LYS A 172 4.00 2.91 -25.33
CA LYS A 172 5.16 2.16 -24.79
C LYS A 172 4.69 0.92 -24.07
N GLY A 173 5.06 -0.25 -24.57
CA GLY A 173 4.67 -1.54 -24.02
C GLY A 173 3.45 -2.16 -24.68
N GLY A 174 2.83 -3.12 -23.99
CA GLY A 174 1.59 -3.78 -24.43
C GLY A 174 0.34 -2.91 -24.19
N ALA A 175 -0.78 -3.29 -24.78
CA ALA A 175 -2.08 -2.63 -24.55
C ALA A 175 -2.67 -3.04 -23.17
N ASP A 176 -1.98 -2.67 -22.10
CA ASP A 176 -2.25 -3.14 -20.74
C ASP A 176 -3.23 -2.24 -19.94
N TYR A 177 -3.61 -1.09 -20.52
CA TYR A 177 -4.46 -0.11 -19.83
C TYR A 177 -5.81 0.03 -20.54
N ILE A 178 -6.87 0.11 -19.74
CA ILE A 178 -8.19 0.55 -20.22
C ILE A 178 -8.18 2.08 -20.24
N ASN A 179 -8.37 2.65 -21.44
CA ASN A 179 -8.46 4.08 -21.62
C ASN A 179 -9.93 4.47 -21.76
N CYS A 180 -10.37 5.38 -20.89
CA CYS A 180 -11.72 5.92 -20.90
C CYS A 180 -11.64 7.36 -21.42
N PRO A 181 -11.91 7.61 -22.72
CA PRO A 181 -11.89 8.96 -23.27
C PRO A 181 -13.01 9.79 -22.64
N MET A 182 -12.73 11.03 -22.35
CA MET A 182 -13.71 12.03 -21.88
C MET A 182 -13.67 13.24 -22.80
N ASN A 183 -14.84 13.78 -23.09
CA ASN A 183 -14.92 15.10 -23.73
C ASN A 183 -14.77 16.19 -22.66
N LYS A 184 -14.71 17.46 -23.12
CA LYS A 184 -14.50 18.59 -22.21
C LYS A 184 -15.63 18.73 -21.16
N VAL A 185 -16.87 18.46 -21.54
CA VAL A 185 -18.04 18.59 -20.63
C VAL A 185 -18.04 17.50 -19.56
N GLU A 186 -17.54 16.30 -19.90
CA GLU A 186 -17.41 15.19 -18.95
C GLU A 186 -16.21 15.38 -18.00
N TYR A 187 -15.23 16.20 -18.40
CA TYR A 187 -14.03 16.47 -17.61
C TYR A 187 -14.24 17.65 -16.64
N ASP A 188 -14.98 18.70 -17.03
CA ASP A 188 -15.29 19.90 -16.27
C ASP A 188 -16.42 19.67 -15.24
#